data_aab268165b1b50dfc9d9224f36dba7f6
#
_entry.id   aab268165b1b50dfc9d9224f36dba7f6
#
_cell.length_a   1.000
_cell.length_b   1.000
_cell.length_c   1.000
_cell.angle_alpha   90.00
_cell.angle_beta   90.00
_cell.angle_gamma   90.00
#
_symmetry.space_group_name_H-M   'P 1'
#
loop_
_entity.id
_entity.type
_entity.pdbx_description
1 polymer ?
#
loop_
_entity_poly.entity_id
_entity_poly.type
_entity_poly.pdbx_seq_one_letter_code
_entity_poly.pdbx_strand_id
1 'polypeptide(L)'
;PEPVGGRLRIASLNLENYFNGNGAGRGFPSARGARSYDEFELQRAKIIQAITDMKADVIGLIEIENDGYGNMSAIHDLCHGLNAREDGIGLGDYSFVDPGSPKLGDDLISVGLIYNRTTIRPIGRAITTSMGAFSSGNRQPLAQTFEEISTLERFTIVVVHLKSKNPPGGDEVADGDN
;
A
#
# COMPACT_ATOMS: atom_id res chain seq x y z
N PRO A 1 1.36 24.13 2.43
CA PRO A 1 2.52 24.06 3.31
C PRO A 1 3.73 24.64 2.61
N GLU A 2 4.60 25.31 3.35
CA GLU A 2 5.85 25.82 2.76
C GLU A 2 6.78 24.66 2.37
N PRO A 3 7.60 24.82 1.32
CA PRO A 3 8.55 23.79 0.91
C PRO A 3 9.58 23.55 2.02
N VAL A 4 9.74 22.29 2.41
CA VAL A 4 10.69 21.88 3.46
C VAL A 4 12.12 21.62 2.95
N GLY A 5 12.38 21.86 1.67
CA GLY A 5 13.71 21.75 1.07
C GLY A 5 14.24 20.34 0.84
N GLY A 6 13.44 19.30 1.05
CA GLY A 6 13.81 17.92 0.76
C GLY A 6 13.74 17.59 -0.75
N ARG A 7 14.56 16.62 -1.20
CA ARG A 7 14.55 16.12 -2.58
C ARG A 7 13.55 15.00 -2.80
N LEU A 8 13.35 14.15 -1.80
CA LEU A 8 12.42 13.02 -1.84
C LEU A 8 11.15 13.34 -1.07
N ARG A 9 10.04 12.84 -1.57
CA ARG A 9 8.74 12.95 -0.93
C ARG A 9 8.22 11.57 -0.58
N ILE A 10 7.95 11.37 0.70
CA ILE A 10 7.41 10.12 1.24
C ILE A 10 6.02 10.39 1.77
N ALA A 11 5.06 9.54 1.41
CA ALA A 11 3.68 9.65 1.81
C ALA A 11 3.17 8.34 2.43
N SER A 12 2.06 8.41 3.14
CA SER A 12 1.27 7.26 3.60
C SER A 12 -0.20 7.53 3.28
N LEU A 13 -0.91 6.49 2.85
CA LEU A 13 -2.31 6.58 2.47
C LEU A 13 -3.07 5.35 2.93
N ASN A 14 -4.17 5.54 3.66
CA ASN A 14 -5.17 4.50 3.88
C ASN A 14 -6.10 4.45 2.66
N LEU A 15 -6.22 3.28 2.04
CA LEU A 15 -6.98 3.06 0.81
C LEU A 15 -8.45 2.70 1.06
N GLU A 16 -8.86 2.61 2.34
CA GLU A 16 -10.23 2.28 2.73
C GLU A 16 -10.74 0.98 2.11
N ASN A 17 -10.00 -0.13 2.33
CA ASN A 17 -10.30 -1.45 1.79
C ASN A 17 -10.33 -1.45 0.25
N TYR A 18 -9.19 -1.22 -0.37
CA TYR A 18 -9.03 -1.29 -1.82
C TYR A 18 -9.00 -2.75 -2.29
N PHE A 19 -10.15 -3.23 -2.76
CA PHE A 19 -10.39 -4.58 -3.26
C PHE A 19 -10.80 -4.53 -4.73
N ASN A 20 -10.01 -5.12 -5.61
CA ASN A 20 -10.23 -5.08 -7.05
C ASN A 20 -11.10 -6.25 -7.57
N GLY A 21 -11.74 -7.00 -6.68
CA GLY A 21 -12.56 -8.16 -7.01
C GLY A 21 -11.70 -9.34 -7.46
N ASN A 22 -11.80 -9.73 -8.72
CA ASN A 22 -10.95 -10.77 -9.30
C ASN A 22 -9.87 -10.20 -10.24
N GLY A 23 -9.64 -8.90 -10.21
CA GLY A 23 -8.70 -8.20 -11.10
C GLY A 23 -9.13 -8.13 -12.57
N ALA A 24 -10.32 -8.62 -12.93
CA ALA A 24 -10.87 -8.63 -14.30
C ALA A 24 -12.28 -8.01 -14.37
N GLY A 25 -12.60 -7.08 -13.47
CA GLY A 25 -13.87 -6.37 -13.43
C GLY A 25 -15.05 -7.21 -12.90
N ARG A 26 -14.78 -8.31 -12.19
CA ARG A 26 -15.78 -9.21 -11.59
C ARG A 26 -15.42 -9.49 -10.13
N GLY A 27 -16.23 -10.29 -9.42
CA GLY A 27 -15.97 -10.68 -8.02
C GLY A 27 -16.52 -9.66 -7.04
N PHE A 28 -17.58 -8.93 -7.43
CA PHE A 28 -18.32 -8.02 -6.54
C PHE A 28 -19.66 -8.62 -6.12
N PRO A 29 -20.17 -8.33 -4.89
CA PRO A 29 -19.49 -7.53 -3.88
C PRO A 29 -18.19 -8.17 -3.39
N SER A 30 -17.15 -7.36 -3.19
CA SER A 30 -15.89 -7.83 -2.62
C SER A 30 -16.04 -8.18 -1.13
N ALA A 31 -15.08 -8.91 -0.58
CA ALA A 31 -15.13 -9.35 0.83
C ALA A 31 -15.15 -8.16 1.82
N ARG A 32 -14.43 -7.10 1.46
CA ARG A 32 -14.47 -5.76 2.07
C ARG A 32 -14.41 -4.73 0.95
N GLY A 33 -14.79 -3.48 1.18
CA GLY A 33 -14.70 -2.42 0.16
C GLY A 33 -15.92 -2.39 -0.77
N ALA A 34 -15.69 -2.18 -2.05
CA ALA A 34 -16.73 -1.91 -3.04
C ALA A 34 -17.76 -3.04 -3.21
N ARG A 35 -19.03 -2.67 -3.37
CA ARG A 35 -20.14 -3.61 -3.58
C ARG A 35 -20.40 -3.90 -5.06
N SER A 36 -19.89 -3.05 -5.95
CA SER A 36 -20.01 -3.21 -7.40
C SER A 36 -18.72 -2.77 -8.08
N TYR A 37 -18.57 -3.17 -9.33
CA TYR A 37 -17.46 -2.71 -10.17
C TYR A 37 -17.46 -1.18 -10.33
N ASP A 38 -18.63 -0.56 -10.50
CA ASP A 38 -18.76 0.90 -10.65
C ASP A 38 -18.30 1.63 -9.38
N GLU A 39 -18.64 1.13 -8.18
CA GLU A 39 -18.14 1.68 -6.92
C GLU A 39 -16.61 1.54 -6.81
N PHE A 40 -16.06 0.39 -7.21
CA PHE A 40 -14.61 0.18 -7.26
C PHE A 40 -13.92 1.18 -8.19
N GLU A 41 -14.42 1.36 -9.42
CA GLU A 41 -13.83 2.31 -10.38
C GLU A 41 -13.86 3.75 -9.84
N LEU A 42 -14.91 4.15 -9.13
CA LEU A 42 -15.00 5.46 -8.47
C LEU A 42 -13.96 5.59 -7.34
N GLN A 43 -13.79 4.56 -6.51
CA GLN A 43 -12.76 4.52 -5.46
C GLN A 43 -11.37 4.58 -6.07
N ARG A 44 -11.11 3.73 -7.06
CA ARG A 44 -9.86 3.64 -7.80
C ARG A 44 -9.45 4.97 -8.42
N ALA A 45 -10.37 5.63 -9.11
CA ALA A 45 -10.11 6.93 -9.73
C ALA A 45 -9.71 8.01 -8.71
N LYS A 46 -10.39 8.07 -7.55
CA LYS A 46 -10.08 9.00 -6.47
C LYS A 46 -8.70 8.72 -5.87
N ILE A 47 -8.36 7.45 -5.63
CA ILE A 47 -7.08 7.04 -5.06
C ILE A 47 -5.95 7.36 -6.03
N ILE A 48 -6.09 7.03 -7.31
CA ILE A 48 -5.11 7.36 -8.35
C ILE A 48 -4.90 8.88 -8.42
N GLN A 49 -5.97 9.67 -8.39
CA GLN A 49 -5.86 11.13 -8.38
C GLN A 49 -5.13 11.63 -7.15
N ALA A 50 -5.49 11.15 -5.95
CA ALA A 50 -4.84 11.54 -4.70
C ALA A 50 -3.34 11.21 -4.71
N ILE A 51 -2.95 10.01 -5.14
CA ILE A 51 -1.55 9.60 -5.26
C ILE A 51 -0.79 10.48 -6.26
N THR A 52 -1.41 10.76 -7.39
CA THR A 52 -0.85 11.65 -8.41
C THR A 52 -0.57 13.04 -7.85
N ASP A 53 -1.51 13.61 -7.09
CA ASP A 53 -1.38 14.95 -6.50
C ASP A 53 -0.31 15.02 -5.40
N MET A 54 -0.06 13.89 -4.71
CA MET A 54 1.03 13.79 -3.72
C MET A 54 2.40 13.94 -4.35
N LYS A 55 2.60 13.52 -5.61
CA LYS A 55 3.90 13.50 -6.30
C LYS A 55 4.98 12.85 -5.44
N ALA A 56 4.64 11.76 -4.77
CA ALA A 56 5.52 11.12 -3.82
C ALA A 56 6.43 10.09 -4.51
N ASP A 57 7.66 9.98 -4.02
CA ASP A 57 8.63 9.00 -4.50
C ASP A 57 8.40 7.62 -3.88
N VAL A 58 7.94 7.58 -2.62
CA VAL A 58 7.50 6.37 -1.93
C VAL A 58 6.17 6.61 -1.25
N ILE A 59 5.28 5.62 -1.34
CA ILE A 59 3.98 5.66 -0.65
C ILE A 59 3.77 4.36 0.11
N GLY A 60 3.62 4.49 1.42
CA GLY A 60 3.12 3.42 2.28
C GLY A 60 1.62 3.30 2.15
N LEU A 61 1.14 2.13 1.77
CA LEU A 61 -0.27 1.82 1.58
C LEU A 61 -0.80 1.05 2.79
N ILE A 62 -2.00 1.38 3.21
CA ILE A 62 -2.72 0.74 4.31
C ILE A 62 -4.10 0.33 3.79
N GLU A 63 -4.58 -0.86 4.17
CA GLU A 63 -5.87 -1.42 3.76
C GLU A 63 -5.98 -1.72 2.25
N ILE A 64 -4.90 -2.22 1.66
CA ILE A 64 -4.96 -2.87 0.36
C ILE A 64 -5.35 -4.34 0.51
N GLU A 65 -6.08 -4.90 -0.46
CA GLU A 65 -6.41 -6.33 -0.47
C GLU A 65 -5.16 -7.20 -0.38
N ASN A 66 -5.21 -8.23 0.47
CA ASN A 66 -4.10 -9.17 0.68
C ASN A 66 -4.25 -10.37 -0.26
N ASP A 67 -4.29 -10.11 -1.56
CA ASP A 67 -4.52 -11.08 -2.65
C ASP A 67 -3.23 -11.47 -3.40
N GLY A 68 -2.08 -11.00 -2.90
CA GLY A 68 -0.75 -11.30 -3.44
C GLY A 68 -0.17 -10.20 -4.31
N TYR A 69 0.77 -10.62 -5.21
CA TYR A 69 1.61 -9.69 -5.98
C TYR A 69 1.61 -10.00 -7.48
N GLY A 70 0.67 -10.84 -7.94
CA GLY A 70 0.51 -11.20 -9.35
C GLY A 70 -0.25 -10.14 -10.16
N ASN A 71 -0.34 -10.36 -11.47
CA ASN A 71 -0.95 -9.41 -12.41
C ASN A 71 -2.43 -9.09 -12.16
N MET A 72 -3.12 -9.89 -11.36
CA MET A 72 -4.52 -9.68 -11.00
C MET A 72 -4.70 -9.10 -9.60
N SER A 73 -3.60 -8.88 -8.86
CA SER A 73 -3.66 -8.37 -7.49
C SER A 73 -4.01 -6.88 -7.44
N ALA A 74 -4.60 -6.48 -6.31
CA ALA A 74 -4.99 -5.09 -6.06
C ALA A 74 -3.81 -4.12 -6.13
N ILE A 75 -2.62 -4.51 -5.63
CA ILE A 75 -1.44 -3.64 -5.71
C ILE A 75 -0.92 -3.49 -7.14
N HIS A 76 -1.01 -4.55 -7.95
CA HIS A 76 -0.66 -4.49 -9.37
C HIS A 76 -1.64 -3.59 -10.13
N ASP A 77 -2.96 -3.74 -9.90
CA ASP A 77 -3.99 -2.90 -10.50
C ASP A 77 -3.76 -1.41 -10.19
N LEU A 78 -3.46 -1.08 -8.94
CA LEU A 78 -3.18 0.30 -8.53
C LEU A 78 -1.97 0.88 -9.27
N CYS A 79 -0.84 0.15 -9.33
CA CYS A 79 0.34 0.59 -10.07
C CYS A 79 0.07 0.70 -11.58
N HIS A 80 -0.69 -0.25 -12.14
CA HIS A 80 -1.08 -0.20 -13.54
C HIS A 80 -1.93 1.06 -13.82
N GLY A 81 -2.90 1.38 -12.96
CA GLY A 81 -3.71 2.58 -13.10
C GLY A 81 -2.92 3.89 -12.98
N LEU A 82 -1.92 3.95 -12.09
CA LEU A 82 -1.04 5.10 -11.96
C LEU A 82 -0.17 5.33 -13.20
N ASN A 83 0.26 4.23 -13.84
CA ASN A 83 1.15 4.27 -15.02
C ASN A 83 0.39 4.44 -16.35
N ALA A 84 -0.92 4.12 -16.39
CA ALA A 84 -1.73 4.13 -17.61
C ALA A 84 -2.37 5.50 -17.94
N ARG A 85 -2.02 6.58 -17.23
CA ARG A 85 -2.63 7.90 -17.45
C ARG A 85 -2.29 8.46 -18.84
N GLU A 86 -3.33 8.72 -19.62
CA GLU A 86 -3.24 9.23 -21.00
C GLU A 86 -2.84 10.71 -21.11
N ASP A 87 -2.90 11.45 -19.99
CA ASP A 87 -2.64 12.90 -19.98
C ASP A 87 -1.14 13.28 -20.10
N GLY A 88 -0.26 12.31 -20.30
CA GLY A 88 1.19 12.53 -20.46
C GLY A 88 1.87 13.15 -19.24
N ILE A 89 1.11 13.43 -18.19
CA ILE A 89 1.59 13.90 -16.89
C ILE A 89 1.76 12.68 -15.97
N GLY A 90 2.12 11.55 -16.55
CA GLY A 90 2.55 10.40 -15.78
C GLY A 90 3.68 10.83 -14.85
N LEU A 91 3.37 11.04 -13.59
CA LEU A 91 4.31 11.55 -12.57
C LEU A 91 5.40 10.56 -12.23
N GLY A 92 5.53 9.50 -12.99
CA GLY A 92 6.54 8.50 -12.77
C GLY A 92 6.10 7.12 -13.20
N ASP A 93 7.05 6.26 -13.20
CA ASP A 93 6.92 4.84 -13.44
C ASP A 93 6.82 4.16 -12.06
N TYR A 94 5.62 4.02 -11.54
CA TYR A 94 5.38 3.38 -10.26
C TYR A 94 5.50 1.87 -10.34
N SER A 95 6.14 1.31 -9.33
CA SER A 95 6.20 -0.12 -9.07
C SER A 95 5.91 -0.40 -7.60
N PHE A 96 5.71 -1.65 -7.24
CA PHE A 96 5.45 -2.06 -5.87
C PHE A 96 6.58 -2.96 -5.34
N VAL A 97 6.65 -3.06 -4.01
CA VAL A 97 7.56 -3.97 -3.32
C VAL A 97 6.87 -5.33 -3.17
N ASP A 98 7.50 -6.36 -3.73
CA ASP A 98 7.12 -7.75 -3.50
C ASP A 98 7.98 -8.31 -2.34
N PRO A 99 7.41 -8.73 -1.21
CA PRO A 99 8.13 -9.30 -0.09
C PRO A 99 8.66 -10.72 -0.35
N GLY A 100 8.32 -11.32 -1.48
CA GLY A 100 8.69 -12.70 -1.82
C GLY A 100 7.87 -13.76 -1.09
N SER A 101 6.72 -13.38 -0.54
CA SER A 101 5.72 -14.27 0.05
C SER A 101 4.37 -14.09 -0.66
N PRO A 102 3.53 -15.13 -0.72
CA PRO A 102 2.23 -15.01 -1.40
C PRO A 102 1.31 -13.97 -0.79
N LYS A 103 1.42 -13.73 0.52
CA LYS A 103 0.60 -12.79 1.30
C LYS A 103 1.37 -12.27 2.51
N LEU A 104 0.92 -11.15 3.07
CA LEU A 104 1.40 -10.61 4.35
C LEU A 104 0.38 -10.92 5.45
N GLY A 105 0.64 -12.02 6.19
CA GLY A 105 -0.26 -12.47 7.25
C GLY A 105 -1.60 -13.02 6.72
N ASP A 106 -2.57 -13.17 7.63
CA ASP A 106 -3.82 -13.90 7.39
C ASP A 106 -5.05 -12.97 7.25
N ASP A 107 -4.90 -11.65 7.49
CA ASP A 107 -6.02 -10.69 7.31
C ASP A 107 -6.35 -10.53 5.81
N LEU A 108 -7.58 -10.17 5.51
CA LEU A 108 -8.04 -9.85 4.15
C LEU A 108 -7.38 -8.58 3.59
N ILE A 109 -6.88 -7.72 4.47
CA ILE A 109 -6.13 -6.50 4.11
C ILE A 109 -4.70 -6.58 4.60
N SER A 110 -3.82 -5.89 3.89
CA SER A 110 -2.40 -5.79 4.22
C SER A 110 -1.90 -4.36 4.13
N VAL A 111 -0.61 -4.18 4.42
CA VAL A 111 0.14 -3.00 4.04
C VAL A 111 0.85 -3.25 2.72
N GLY A 112 1.17 -2.17 2.00
CA GLY A 112 1.95 -2.22 0.77
C GLY A 112 2.94 -1.07 0.68
N LEU A 113 3.87 -1.16 -0.25
CA LEU A 113 4.80 -0.08 -0.61
C LEU A 113 4.80 0.05 -2.13
N ILE A 114 4.51 1.25 -2.63
CA ILE A 114 4.73 1.61 -4.02
C ILE A 114 5.78 2.70 -4.11
N TYR A 115 6.51 2.74 -5.21
CA TYR A 115 7.63 3.67 -5.39
C TYR A 115 7.82 4.07 -6.84
N ASN A 116 8.37 5.27 -7.05
CA ASN A 116 8.68 5.81 -8.36
C ASN A 116 10.07 5.33 -8.81
N ARG A 117 10.12 4.48 -9.85
CA ARG A 117 11.36 3.90 -10.39
C ARG A 117 12.28 4.91 -11.06
N THR A 118 11.81 6.11 -11.34
CA THR A 118 12.66 7.16 -11.96
C THR A 118 13.53 7.88 -10.94
N THR A 119 13.16 7.85 -9.66
CA THR A 119 13.86 8.58 -8.59
C THR A 119 14.55 7.66 -7.58
N ILE A 120 13.99 6.48 -7.32
CA ILE A 120 14.52 5.54 -6.33
C ILE A 120 14.47 4.09 -6.84
N ARG A 121 15.28 3.24 -6.22
CA ARG A 121 15.27 1.79 -6.45
C ARG A 121 15.34 1.02 -5.14
N PRO A 122 14.68 -0.15 -5.02
CA PRO A 122 14.80 -1.01 -3.85
C PRO A 122 16.19 -1.65 -3.78
N ILE A 123 16.73 -1.78 -2.57
CA ILE A 123 18.01 -2.43 -2.28
C ILE A 123 17.78 -3.60 -1.34
N GLY A 124 18.24 -4.76 -1.76
CA GLY A 124 18.04 -6.00 -1.01
C GLY A 124 16.59 -6.49 -1.06
N ARG A 125 16.27 -7.43 -0.17
CA ARG A 125 14.92 -7.97 -0.04
C ARG A 125 14.10 -7.15 0.96
N ALA A 126 12.81 -7.06 0.72
CA ALA A 126 11.88 -6.56 1.71
C ALA A 126 11.83 -7.50 2.94
N ILE A 127 11.54 -6.94 4.10
CA ILE A 127 11.47 -7.65 5.37
C ILE A 127 10.08 -7.48 5.96
N THR A 128 9.57 -8.57 6.50
CA THR A 128 8.34 -8.61 7.29
C THR A 128 8.54 -9.45 8.55
N THR A 129 7.65 -9.35 9.51
CA THR A 129 7.67 -10.15 10.73
C THR A 129 6.26 -10.52 11.19
N SER A 130 6.15 -11.72 11.79
CA SER A 130 4.95 -12.21 12.46
C SER A 130 5.17 -12.40 13.97
N MET A 131 6.19 -11.76 14.55
CA MET A 131 6.54 -11.91 15.96
C MET A 131 6.08 -10.73 16.81
N GLY A 132 5.94 -10.95 18.11
CA GLY A 132 5.56 -9.93 19.08
C GLY A 132 4.19 -9.31 18.76
N ALA A 133 4.12 -8.00 18.71
CA ALA A 133 2.90 -7.25 18.38
C ALA A 133 2.32 -7.54 16.97
N PHE A 134 3.09 -8.22 16.11
CA PHE A 134 2.69 -8.60 14.75
C PHE A 134 2.39 -10.10 14.61
N SER A 135 2.18 -10.81 15.74
CA SER A 135 1.76 -12.21 15.75
C SER A 135 0.33 -12.38 15.24
N SER A 136 -0.16 -13.63 15.29
CA SER A 136 -1.50 -14.02 14.82
C SER A 136 -2.60 -13.00 15.18
N GLY A 137 -3.44 -12.67 14.22
CA GLY A 137 -4.52 -11.69 14.35
C GLY A 137 -4.11 -10.22 14.17
N ASN A 138 -2.82 -9.95 13.98
CA ASN A 138 -2.31 -8.62 13.65
C ASN A 138 -1.75 -8.56 12.23
N ARG A 139 -1.76 -7.37 11.64
CA ARG A 139 -1.22 -7.15 10.28
C ARG A 139 0.30 -7.08 10.35
N GLN A 140 0.96 -7.85 9.49
CA GLN A 140 2.41 -7.84 9.41
C GLN A 140 2.90 -6.53 8.80
N PRO A 141 3.97 -5.92 9.34
CA PRO A 141 4.59 -4.73 8.75
C PRO A 141 5.38 -5.12 7.51
N LEU A 142 5.67 -4.13 6.66
CA LEU A 142 6.54 -4.28 5.50
C LEU A 142 7.64 -3.24 5.56
N ALA A 143 8.89 -3.68 5.51
CA ALA A 143 10.06 -2.83 5.49
C ALA A 143 10.86 -3.03 4.20
N GLN A 144 11.27 -1.92 3.56
CA GLN A 144 12.13 -1.93 2.39
C GLN A 144 13.17 -0.82 2.47
N THR A 145 14.42 -1.16 2.19
CA THR A 145 15.48 -0.19 1.97
C THR A 145 15.47 0.26 0.51
N PHE A 146 15.51 1.57 0.31
CA PHE A 146 15.60 2.20 -1.00
C PHE A 146 16.91 2.98 -1.12
N GLU A 147 17.32 3.21 -2.36
CA GLU A 147 18.43 4.08 -2.71
C GLU A 147 17.93 5.17 -3.67
N GLU A 148 18.23 6.42 -3.37
CA GLU A 148 18.01 7.54 -4.30
C GLU A 148 18.97 7.43 -5.48
N ILE A 149 18.43 7.40 -6.71
CA ILE A 149 19.24 7.17 -7.93
C ILE A 149 20.26 8.28 -8.16
N SER A 150 19.92 9.53 -7.81
CA SER A 150 20.75 10.69 -8.07
C SER A 150 21.93 10.84 -7.11
N THR A 151 21.80 10.39 -5.86
CA THR A 151 22.80 10.59 -4.80
C THR A 151 23.42 9.30 -4.27
N LEU A 152 22.79 8.16 -4.55
CA LEU A 152 23.12 6.84 -4.00
C LEU A 152 22.95 6.75 -2.46
N GLU A 153 22.28 7.73 -1.87
CA GLU A 153 21.92 7.70 -0.45
C GLU A 153 20.81 6.69 -0.20
N ARG A 154 20.88 6.02 0.96
CA ARG A 154 19.95 4.94 1.32
C ARG A 154 19.10 5.32 2.51
N PHE A 155 17.86 4.86 2.47
CA PHE A 155 16.92 5.01 3.58
C PHE A 155 15.99 3.79 3.63
N THR A 156 15.41 3.54 4.79
CA THR A 156 14.47 2.42 4.96
C THR A 156 13.10 2.96 5.34
N ILE A 157 12.07 2.46 4.68
CA ILE A 157 10.67 2.73 5.00
C ILE A 157 10.08 1.48 5.64
N VAL A 158 9.35 1.68 6.73
CA VAL A 158 8.54 0.65 7.39
C VAL A 158 7.09 1.10 7.39
N VAL A 159 6.21 0.30 6.79
CA VAL A 159 4.76 0.54 6.84
C VAL A 159 4.15 -0.38 7.89
N VAL A 160 3.36 0.23 8.77
CA VAL A 160 2.68 -0.46 9.87
C VAL A 160 1.21 -0.08 9.86
N HIS A 161 0.32 -1.05 10.03
CA HIS A 161 -1.10 -0.83 10.24
C HIS A 161 -1.52 -1.38 11.59
N LEU A 162 -1.61 -0.53 12.58
CA LEU A 162 -2.00 -0.88 13.94
C LEU A 162 -3.51 -1.17 14.01
N LYS A 163 -3.92 -1.96 15.00
CA LYS A 163 -5.35 -2.20 15.27
C LYS A 163 -6.06 -0.89 15.58
N SER A 164 -7.30 -0.76 15.12
CA SER A 164 -8.14 0.38 15.50
C SER A 164 -8.45 0.30 17.00
N LYS A 165 -8.50 1.46 17.64
CA LYS A 165 -8.89 1.61 19.06
C LYS A 165 -10.41 1.53 19.29
N ASN A 166 -11.15 0.77 18.50
CA ASN A 166 -12.54 0.51 18.81
C ASN A 166 -12.57 -0.28 20.12
N PRO A 167 -13.30 0.19 21.15
CA PRO A 167 -13.45 -0.60 22.36
C PRO A 167 -14.07 -1.93 21.97
N PRO A 168 -13.54 -3.06 22.45
CA PRO A 168 -14.15 -4.35 22.22
C PRO A 168 -15.58 -4.29 22.74
N GLY A 169 -16.54 -4.72 21.92
CA GLY A 169 -17.89 -4.95 22.39
C GLY A 169 -17.87 -6.07 23.41
N GLY A 170 -17.93 -5.75 24.71
CA GLY A 170 -17.99 -6.63 25.85
C GLY A 170 -17.01 -7.80 25.86
N ASP A 171 -16.15 -7.87 26.87
CA ASP A 171 -15.30 -9.00 27.30
C ASP A 171 -13.92 -9.23 26.64
N GLU A 172 -13.49 -8.51 25.65
CA GLU A 172 -12.08 -8.52 25.32
C GLU A 172 -11.32 -7.51 26.20
N VAL A 173 -10.50 -8.03 27.09
CA VAL A 173 -9.54 -7.26 27.89
C VAL A 173 -8.73 -6.42 26.91
N ALA A 174 -8.75 -5.10 27.10
CA ALA A 174 -7.89 -4.20 26.36
C ALA A 174 -6.46 -4.72 26.49
N ASP A 175 -5.93 -5.25 25.40
CA ASP A 175 -4.51 -5.58 25.33
C ASP A 175 -3.77 -4.27 25.59
N GLY A 176 -2.87 -4.25 26.56
CA GLY A 176 -2.28 -3.05 27.15
C GLY A 176 -1.35 -2.21 26.24
N ASP A 177 -1.67 -2.11 24.97
CA ASP A 177 -1.01 -1.24 24.00
C ASP A 177 -1.62 0.17 24.00
N ASN A 178 -1.24 0.92 25.03
CA ASN A 178 -1.37 2.37 25.03
C ASN A 178 -0.09 3.00 24.46
#